data_d7085df880bebe02a8a10c766b02389a
#
_entry.id   d7085df880bebe02a8a10c766b02389a
#
_cell.length_a   1.000
_cell.length_b   1.000
_cell.length_c   1.000
_cell.angle_alpha   90.00
_cell.angle_beta   90.00
_cell.angle_gamma   90.00
#
_symmetry.space_group_name_H-M   'P 1'
#
loop_
_entity.id
_entity.type
_entity.pdbx_description
1 polymer ?
#
loop_
_entity_poly.entity_id
_entity_poly.type
_entity_poly.pdbx_seq_one_letter_code
_entity_poly.pdbx_strand_id
1 'polypeptide(L)'
;AVAHIVRLDPGLNGLLGMQAVRDFRNLSEIHNDGWGSALVTVPSESPYLRDGGAPTPETGTAVYKNTIAARHDPIFDELANTPARGGLWHLRLASSNLPLILENQQPFYANGLSFIHNGDISDDQGRNIITNRAFPVDPNIVQSTGGRSDSAIFFAVILQYIGFGFALDEAVAQAVRELRKSYPKSSYNCMIQSQDQFIALCAAGREVTSKRIVEIYDQYGRGDQAHDYRVMRYRTLGESEADQAAGQPKGVVVASSGFDQCAEDGWTRLENNQMIVASNRTGAFRVRSI
;
A
#
# COMPACT_ATOMS: atom_id res chain seq x y z
N ALA A 1 1.06 2.67 5.25
CA ALA A 1 1.43 1.73 4.18
C ALA A 1 2.83 2.04 3.68
N VAL A 2 3.63 1.02 3.42
CA VAL A 2 4.96 1.14 2.82
C VAL A 2 4.98 0.27 1.57
N ALA A 3 5.59 0.76 0.50
CA ALA A 3 5.91 0.00 -0.67
C ALA A 3 7.32 0.34 -1.13
N HIS A 4 8.03 -0.64 -1.65
CA HIS A 4 9.36 -0.46 -2.19
C HIS A 4 9.51 -1.20 -3.50
N ILE A 5 10.39 -0.70 -4.35
CA ILE A 5 10.76 -1.32 -5.60
C ILE A 5 12.26 -1.45 -5.60
N VAL A 6 12.73 -2.66 -5.70
CA VAL A 6 14.16 -2.90 -5.72
C VAL A 6 14.53 -4.08 -6.58
N ARG A 7 15.68 -3.98 -7.18
CA ARG A 7 16.37 -5.12 -7.73
C ARG A 7 16.82 -6.02 -6.58
N LEU A 8 16.49 -7.31 -6.61
CA LEU A 8 16.85 -8.36 -5.68
C LEU A 8 17.97 -8.00 -4.68
N ASP A 9 17.63 -8.09 -3.37
CA ASP A 9 18.50 -7.86 -2.24
C ASP A 9 18.52 -6.43 -1.69
N PRO A 10 18.29 -6.21 -0.45
CA PRO A 10 18.38 -7.06 0.74
C PRO A 10 17.08 -7.12 1.58
N GLY A 11 15.89 -7.11 1.00
CA GLY A 11 14.63 -7.01 1.71
C GLY A 11 14.37 -5.61 2.31
N LEU A 12 13.25 -5.46 3.02
CA LEU A 12 12.83 -4.17 3.58
C LEU A 12 13.86 -3.60 4.58
N ASN A 13 14.49 -4.48 5.38
CA ASN A 13 15.51 -4.08 6.35
C ASN A 13 16.74 -3.45 5.67
N GLY A 14 17.16 -3.98 4.56
CA GLY A 14 18.29 -3.42 3.84
C GLY A 14 17.99 -2.12 3.12
N LEU A 15 16.73 -1.89 2.76
CA LEU A 15 16.31 -0.69 2.04
C LEU A 15 16.09 0.53 2.95
N LEU A 16 15.43 0.29 4.08
CA LEU A 16 15.04 1.34 5.02
C LEU A 16 16.01 1.45 6.20
N GLY A 17 16.77 0.38 6.46
CA GLY A 17 17.51 0.24 7.70
C GLY A 17 16.65 -0.39 8.81
N MET A 18 17.30 -1.16 9.67
CA MET A 18 16.64 -1.92 10.75
C MET A 18 15.83 -1.05 11.71
N GLN A 19 16.26 0.21 11.95
CA GLN A 19 15.56 1.10 12.86
C GLN A 19 14.21 1.55 12.26
N ALA A 20 14.20 2.04 11.01
CA ALA A 20 12.97 2.47 10.34
C ALA A 20 11.96 1.31 10.19
N VAL A 21 12.42 0.10 9.90
CA VAL A 21 11.55 -1.09 9.82
C VAL A 21 11.00 -1.45 11.20
N ARG A 22 11.79 -1.33 12.27
CA ARG A 22 11.34 -1.54 13.64
C ARG A 22 10.28 -0.52 14.04
N ASP A 23 10.50 0.76 13.71
CA ASP A 23 9.55 1.83 14.01
C ASP A 23 8.24 1.65 13.23
N PHE A 24 8.32 1.25 11.95
CA PHE A 24 7.16 0.86 11.16
C PHE A 24 6.41 -0.31 11.79
N ARG A 25 7.11 -1.37 12.21
CA ARG A 25 6.50 -2.52 12.90
C ARG A 25 5.82 -2.09 14.22
N ASN A 26 6.48 -1.19 14.98
CA ASN A 26 5.98 -0.67 16.26
C ASN A 26 4.74 0.22 16.10
N LEU A 27 4.53 0.85 14.93
CA LEU A 27 3.28 1.55 14.63
C LEU A 27 2.07 0.61 14.74
N SER A 28 2.25 -0.70 14.66
CA SER A 28 1.20 -1.68 14.92
C SER A 28 0.71 -1.72 16.38
N GLU A 29 1.25 -0.88 17.26
CA GLU A 29 0.64 -0.56 18.54
C GLU A 29 -0.68 0.19 18.35
N ILE A 30 -0.71 1.14 17.44
CA ILE A 30 -1.90 1.93 17.07
C ILE A 30 -2.69 1.22 15.97
N HIS A 31 -1.99 0.76 14.91
CA HIS A 31 -2.57 0.04 13.77
C HIS A 31 -2.62 -1.46 14.08
N ASN A 32 -3.40 -1.84 15.09
CA ASN A 32 -3.35 -3.15 15.71
C ASN A 32 -4.37 -4.17 15.16
N ASP A 33 -5.12 -3.80 14.13
CA ASP A 33 -6.22 -4.61 13.57
C ASP A 33 -5.75 -5.60 12.49
N GLY A 34 -4.45 -5.91 12.50
CA GLY A 34 -3.81 -6.84 11.58
C GLY A 34 -2.82 -6.16 10.62
N TRP A 35 -2.20 -6.97 9.79
CA TRP A 35 -1.23 -6.51 8.81
C TRP A 35 -1.13 -7.47 7.63
N GLY A 36 -0.37 -7.06 6.62
CA GLY A 36 -0.01 -7.93 5.52
C GLY A 36 1.05 -7.35 4.61
N SER A 37 1.62 -8.22 3.81
CA SER A 37 2.64 -7.92 2.81
C SER A 37 2.37 -8.66 1.51
N ALA A 38 2.74 -8.06 0.39
CA ALA A 38 2.80 -8.71 -0.91
C ALA A 38 4.17 -8.43 -1.52
N LEU A 39 4.94 -9.49 -1.76
CA LEU A 39 6.30 -9.41 -2.27
C LEU A 39 6.38 -9.99 -3.68
N VAL A 40 6.93 -9.24 -4.63
CA VAL A 40 7.29 -9.74 -5.96
C VAL A 40 8.65 -10.42 -5.84
N THR A 41 8.63 -11.73 -5.76
CA THR A 41 9.83 -12.56 -5.56
C THR A 41 10.23 -13.28 -6.85
N VAL A 42 11.45 -13.80 -6.87
CA VAL A 42 11.86 -14.75 -7.91
C VAL A 42 11.45 -16.15 -7.46
N PRO A 43 10.72 -16.93 -8.28
CA PRO A 43 10.13 -18.20 -7.86
C PRO A 43 11.09 -19.22 -7.25
N SER A 44 12.39 -19.14 -7.57
CA SER A 44 13.42 -20.07 -7.07
C SER A 44 14.01 -19.71 -5.71
N GLU A 45 13.71 -18.53 -5.14
CA GLU A 45 14.43 -17.98 -3.99
C GLU A 45 13.56 -17.75 -2.75
N SER A 46 12.26 -18.01 -2.80
CA SER A 46 11.38 -17.83 -1.65
C SER A 46 11.02 -19.16 -0.99
N PRO A 47 11.63 -19.48 0.16
CA PRO A 47 11.27 -20.68 0.94
C PRO A 47 9.97 -20.50 1.74
N TYR A 48 9.39 -19.29 1.81
CA TYR A 48 8.36 -18.94 2.79
C TYR A 48 6.98 -18.72 2.18
N LEU A 49 6.43 -19.80 1.65
CA LEU A 49 5.10 -19.79 1.07
C LEU A 49 4.24 -20.87 1.71
N ARG A 50 4.17 -20.86 3.04
CA ARG A 50 3.37 -21.82 3.80
C ARG A 50 2.15 -21.14 4.41
N ASP A 51 0.99 -21.72 4.14
CA ASP A 51 -0.28 -21.62 4.85
C ASP A 51 -0.92 -20.21 5.00
N GLY A 52 -1.08 -19.49 3.93
CA GLY A 52 -1.84 -18.23 3.93
C GLY A 52 -1.89 -17.57 2.57
N GLY A 53 -1.15 -18.04 1.66
CA GLY A 53 -1.05 -17.51 0.30
C GLY A 53 0.21 -18.06 -0.33
N ALA A 54 0.13 -19.29 -0.86
CA ALA A 54 1.18 -19.76 -1.75
C ALA A 54 1.35 -18.74 -2.87
N PRO A 55 2.60 -18.40 -3.33
CA PRO A 55 2.72 -17.77 -4.64
C PRO A 55 2.05 -18.72 -5.57
N THR A 56 1.22 -18.20 -6.40
CA THR A 56 0.88 -18.97 -7.57
C THR A 56 2.20 -19.12 -8.32
N PRO A 57 2.65 -20.32 -8.65
CA PRO A 57 3.92 -20.54 -9.37
C PRO A 57 4.01 -19.73 -10.67
N GLU A 58 2.87 -19.28 -11.15
CA GLU A 58 2.69 -18.49 -12.37
C GLU A 58 2.95 -16.99 -12.21
N THR A 59 2.85 -16.43 -11.01
CA THR A 59 2.86 -14.96 -10.84
C THR A 59 4.06 -14.41 -10.08
N GLY A 60 4.84 -15.21 -9.36
CA GLY A 60 6.00 -14.73 -8.58
C GLY A 60 5.66 -13.69 -7.52
N THR A 61 4.40 -13.65 -7.05
CA THR A 61 3.97 -12.75 -5.97
C THR A 61 3.56 -13.57 -4.76
N ALA A 62 4.21 -13.31 -3.63
CA ALA A 62 3.91 -13.89 -2.33
C ALA A 62 3.04 -12.93 -1.53
N VAL A 63 1.87 -13.37 -1.08
CA VAL A 63 0.96 -12.56 -0.26
C VAL A 63 0.83 -13.19 1.12
N TYR A 64 1.10 -12.41 2.16
CA TYR A 64 0.87 -12.78 3.55
C TYR A 64 -0.08 -11.79 4.21
N LYS A 65 -1.03 -12.29 4.99
CA LYS A 65 -1.97 -11.49 5.78
C LYS A 65 -2.24 -12.14 7.12
N ASN A 66 -2.38 -11.33 8.17
CA ASN A 66 -2.75 -11.79 9.49
C ASN A 66 -3.66 -10.76 10.20
N THR A 67 -4.52 -11.23 11.08
CA THR A 67 -5.40 -10.39 11.91
C THR A 67 -4.75 -9.94 13.22
N ILE A 68 -3.60 -10.50 13.58
CA ILE A 68 -2.80 -10.03 14.73
C ILE A 68 -1.96 -8.80 14.35
N ALA A 69 -1.62 -7.99 15.32
CA ALA A 69 -0.73 -6.85 15.11
C ALA A 69 0.69 -7.30 14.70
N ALA A 70 1.32 -6.58 13.77
CA ALA A 70 2.63 -6.93 13.23
C ALA A 70 3.72 -7.09 14.31
N ARG A 71 3.64 -6.33 15.42
CA ARG A 71 4.60 -6.44 16.54
C ARG A 71 4.56 -7.80 17.25
N HIS A 72 3.46 -8.54 17.13
CA HIS A 72 3.26 -9.85 17.73
C HIS A 72 3.44 -11.01 16.75
N ASP A 73 3.69 -10.71 15.47
CA ASP A 73 3.84 -11.73 14.44
C ASP A 73 5.32 -11.90 14.06
N PRO A 74 5.93 -13.06 14.36
CA PRO A 74 7.32 -13.32 14.01
C PRO A 74 7.59 -13.34 12.50
N ILE A 75 6.56 -13.66 11.69
CA ILE A 75 6.66 -13.68 10.22
C ILE A 75 7.00 -12.30 9.64
N PHE A 76 6.69 -11.22 10.38
CA PHE A 76 7.06 -9.87 9.94
C PHE A 76 8.58 -9.74 9.70
N ASP A 77 9.39 -10.23 10.63
CA ASP A 77 10.86 -10.13 10.54
C ASP A 77 11.41 -11.02 9.42
N GLU A 78 10.81 -12.18 9.21
CA GLU A 78 11.18 -13.08 8.12
C GLU A 78 10.93 -12.42 6.76
N LEU A 79 9.72 -11.88 6.57
CA LEU A 79 9.36 -11.19 5.33
C LEU A 79 10.17 -9.90 5.12
N ALA A 80 10.49 -9.16 6.20
CA ALA A 80 11.30 -7.95 6.13
C ALA A 80 12.75 -8.22 5.68
N ASN A 81 13.24 -9.45 5.81
CA ASN A 81 14.53 -9.91 5.30
C ASN A 81 14.44 -10.67 3.96
N THR A 82 13.22 -10.88 3.44
CA THR A 82 13.03 -11.61 2.20
C THR A 82 13.37 -10.70 1.01
N PRO A 83 14.29 -11.11 0.12
CA PRO A 83 14.58 -10.38 -1.10
C PRO A 83 13.35 -10.29 -2.02
N ALA A 84 13.10 -9.10 -2.56
CA ALA A 84 11.97 -8.86 -3.45
C ALA A 84 12.28 -7.73 -4.44
N ARG A 85 11.69 -7.80 -5.64
CA ARG A 85 11.76 -6.73 -6.64
C ARG A 85 10.77 -5.61 -6.37
N GLY A 86 9.70 -5.94 -5.67
CA GLY A 86 8.67 -5.02 -5.26
C GLY A 86 7.98 -5.53 -4.00
N GLY A 87 7.48 -4.63 -3.16
CA GLY A 87 6.80 -5.02 -1.95
C GLY A 87 5.76 -4.01 -1.51
N LEU A 88 4.60 -4.50 -1.10
CA LEU A 88 3.57 -3.73 -0.42
C LEU A 88 3.49 -4.19 1.03
N TRP A 89 3.42 -3.23 1.95
CA TRP A 89 3.30 -3.49 3.38
C TRP A 89 2.18 -2.63 3.96
N HIS A 90 1.28 -3.25 4.69
CA HIS A 90 0.12 -2.57 5.26
C HIS A 90 -0.08 -2.96 6.72
N LEU A 91 -0.08 -1.96 7.60
CA LEU A 91 -0.56 -2.08 8.98
C LEU A 91 -1.99 -1.52 9.02
N ARG A 92 -2.92 -2.31 9.53
CA ARG A 92 -4.33 -1.96 9.50
C ARG A 92 -4.76 -1.22 10.76
N LEU A 93 -5.42 -0.07 10.56
CA LEU A 93 -6.30 0.57 11.51
C LEU A 93 -7.70 0.51 10.90
N ALA A 94 -8.56 -0.35 11.44
CA ALA A 94 -9.87 -0.59 10.86
C ALA A 94 -10.79 0.62 10.99
N SER A 95 -11.51 0.92 9.94
CA SER A 95 -12.66 1.82 10.02
C SER A 95 -13.73 1.21 10.93
N SER A 96 -14.50 2.05 11.64
CA SER A 96 -15.59 1.57 12.49
C SER A 96 -16.52 0.64 11.72
N ASN A 97 -16.95 -0.42 12.37
CA ASN A 97 -17.93 -1.37 11.85
C ASN A 97 -17.47 -2.31 10.72
N LEU A 98 -16.19 -2.33 10.36
CA LEU A 98 -15.67 -3.38 9.48
C LEU A 98 -15.21 -4.58 10.31
N PRO A 99 -15.61 -5.80 9.95
CA PRO A 99 -15.19 -6.98 10.68
C PRO A 99 -13.68 -7.22 10.57
N LEU A 100 -13.08 -7.64 11.67
CA LEU A 100 -11.66 -8.01 11.74
C LEU A 100 -11.48 -9.45 11.26
N ILE A 101 -11.65 -9.65 9.97
CA ILE A 101 -11.50 -10.93 9.27
C ILE A 101 -10.35 -10.87 8.28
N LEU A 102 -9.80 -12.03 7.93
CA LEU A 102 -8.65 -12.14 7.04
C LEU A 102 -8.93 -11.58 5.63
N GLU A 103 -10.16 -11.73 5.15
CA GLU A 103 -10.61 -11.25 3.85
C GLU A 103 -10.55 -9.72 3.74
N ASN A 104 -10.66 -9.01 4.87
CA ASN A 104 -10.56 -7.55 4.91
C ASN A 104 -9.13 -7.06 5.21
N GLN A 105 -8.16 -7.96 5.43
CA GLN A 105 -6.77 -7.57 5.53
C GLN A 105 -6.19 -7.26 4.16
N GLN A 106 -5.31 -6.27 4.13
CA GLN A 106 -4.59 -5.87 2.92
C GLN A 106 -3.14 -6.37 3.00
N PRO A 107 -2.51 -6.66 1.85
CA PRO A 107 -2.93 -6.40 0.46
C PRO A 107 -4.07 -7.32 -0.02
N PHE A 108 -4.98 -6.77 -0.82
CA PHE A 108 -5.85 -7.58 -1.68
C PHE A 108 -5.04 -8.09 -2.86
N TYR A 109 -5.43 -9.26 -3.39
CA TYR A 109 -4.75 -9.86 -4.53
C TYR A 109 -5.78 -10.43 -5.52
N ALA A 110 -5.73 -9.96 -6.76
CA ALA A 110 -6.55 -10.47 -7.86
C ALA A 110 -5.87 -10.19 -9.21
N ASN A 111 -6.02 -11.09 -10.16
CA ASN A 111 -5.55 -10.93 -11.54
C ASN A 111 -4.05 -10.55 -11.64
N GLY A 112 -3.20 -11.12 -10.77
CA GLY A 112 -1.76 -10.82 -10.75
C GLY A 112 -1.39 -9.47 -10.13
N LEU A 113 -2.35 -8.78 -9.51
CA LEU A 113 -2.17 -7.46 -8.89
C LEU A 113 -2.37 -7.53 -7.39
N SER A 114 -1.48 -6.87 -6.64
CA SER A 114 -1.61 -6.63 -5.20
C SER A 114 -2.00 -5.17 -4.97
N PHE A 115 -2.90 -4.92 -4.01
CA PHE A 115 -3.45 -3.59 -3.76
C PHE A 115 -3.56 -3.28 -2.27
N ILE A 116 -3.13 -2.08 -1.89
CA ILE A 116 -3.33 -1.50 -0.55
C ILE A 116 -3.90 -0.09 -0.66
N HIS A 117 -4.74 0.27 0.32
CA HIS A 117 -5.44 1.56 0.37
C HIS A 117 -5.41 2.12 1.79
N ASN A 118 -5.08 3.41 1.91
CA ASN A 118 -5.16 4.16 3.15
C ASN A 118 -6.26 5.22 3.02
N GLY A 119 -7.45 4.89 3.47
CA GLY A 119 -8.60 5.78 3.44
C GLY A 119 -9.91 5.08 3.72
N ASP A 120 -10.97 5.85 3.65
CA ASP A 120 -12.36 5.39 3.60
C ASP A 120 -13.08 6.05 2.43
N ILE A 121 -14.05 5.35 1.85
CA ILE A 121 -14.82 5.85 0.72
C ILE A 121 -16.28 5.99 1.15
N SER A 122 -16.65 7.24 1.41
CA SER A 122 -17.99 7.61 1.87
C SER A 122 -18.48 8.87 1.18
N ASP A 123 -19.78 8.99 1.01
CA ASP A 123 -20.42 10.19 0.45
C ASP A 123 -20.43 11.36 1.47
N ASP A 124 -21.01 12.49 1.06
CA ASP A 124 -21.12 13.68 1.91
C ASP A 124 -22.00 13.48 3.14
N GLN A 125 -22.82 12.44 3.17
CA GLN A 125 -23.66 12.05 4.30
C GLN A 125 -23.00 11.00 5.21
N GLY A 126 -21.75 10.60 4.90
CA GLY A 126 -21.01 9.59 5.63
C GLY A 126 -21.41 8.14 5.31
N ARG A 127 -22.22 7.91 4.25
CA ARG A 127 -22.62 6.56 3.85
C ARG A 127 -21.51 5.94 3.03
N ASN A 128 -21.00 4.80 3.52
CA ASN A 128 -19.90 4.09 2.88
C ASN A 128 -20.33 3.44 1.55
N ILE A 129 -19.42 3.37 0.58
CA ILE A 129 -19.61 2.75 -0.74
C ILE A 129 -20.07 1.29 -0.66
N ILE A 130 -19.81 0.59 0.43
CA ILE A 130 -20.26 -0.79 0.66
C ILE A 130 -21.79 -0.85 0.62
N THR A 131 -22.46 0.09 1.27
CA THR A 131 -23.93 0.14 1.40
C THR A 131 -24.59 1.11 0.44
N ASN A 132 -23.85 2.08 -0.08
CA ASN A 132 -24.33 3.12 -0.99
C ASN A 132 -23.47 3.21 -2.24
N ARG A 133 -23.58 2.23 -3.13
CA ARG A 133 -22.82 2.17 -4.37
C ARG A 133 -23.46 3.02 -5.44
N ALA A 134 -22.84 4.14 -5.79
CA ALA A 134 -23.38 5.13 -6.73
C ALA A 134 -23.06 4.83 -8.20
N PHE A 135 -22.30 3.79 -8.52
CA PHE A 135 -21.96 3.39 -9.88
C PHE A 135 -21.89 1.87 -10.01
N PRO A 136 -22.07 1.32 -11.23
CA PRO A 136 -22.04 -0.11 -11.45
C PRO A 136 -20.61 -0.65 -11.38
N VAL A 137 -20.41 -1.64 -10.52
CA VAL A 137 -19.20 -2.49 -10.49
C VAL A 137 -19.67 -3.92 -10.67
N ASP A 138 -19.03 -4.68 -11.54
CA ASP A 138 -19.35 -6.09 -11.75
C ASP A 138 -19.16 -6.86 -10.42
N PRO A 139 -20.22 -7.52 -9.91
CA PRO A 139 -20.14 -8.30 -8.69
C PRO A 139 -19.07 -9.40 -8.72
N ASN A 140 -18.80 -10.00 -9.88
CA ASN A 140 -17.77 -11.02 -10.01
C ASN A 140 -16.38 -10.43 -9.83
N ILE A 141 -16.14 -9.20 -10.33
CA ILE A 141 -14.87 -8.50 -10.11
C ILE A 141 -14.73 -8.14 -8.61
N VAL A 142 -15.81 -7.68 -7.95
CA VAL A 142 -15.76 -7.45 -6.49
C VAL A 142 -15.42 -8.74 -5.75
N GLN A 143 -16.07 -9.84 -6.11
CA GLN A 143 -15.81 -11.15 -5.48
C GLN A 143 -14.38 -11.62 -5.70
N SER A 144 -13.79 -11.38 -6.87
CA SER A 144 -12.42 -11.80 -7.19
C SER A 144 -11.36 -11.11 -6.31
N THR A 145 -11.65 -9.94 -5.73
CA THR A 145 -10.75 -9.27 -4.78
C THR A 145 -10.61 -10.02 -3.46
N GLY A 146 -11.54 -10.92 -3.15
CA GLY A 146 -11.64 -11.66 -1.89
C GLY A 146 -12.04 -10.82 -0.68
N GLY A 147 -12.19 -9.48 -0.83
CA GLY A 147 -12.49 -8.57 0.28
C GLY A 147 -13.97 -8.13 0.31
N ARG A 148 -14.37 -7.57 1.47
CA ARG A 148 -15.74 -7.06 1.71
C ARG A 148 -15.73 -5.61 2.23
N SER A 149 -14.64 -4.88 1.99
CA SER A 149 -14.46 -3.49 2.42
C SER A 149 -14.62 -2.51 1.26
N ASP A 150 -14.72 -1.24 1.55
CA ASP A 150 -14.64 -0.14 0.59
C ASP A 150 -13.35 -0.18 -0.24
N SER A 151 -12.23 -0.53 0.38
CA SER A 151 -10.95 -0.73 -0.29
C SER A 151 -11.00 -1.85 -1.33
N ALA A 152 -11.71 -2.95 -1.04
CA ALA A 152 -11.92 -4.04 -1.99
C ALA A 152 -12.77 -3.59 -3.19
N ILE A 153 -13.78 -2.76 -2.95
CA ILE A 153 -14.59 -2.16 -4.02
C ILE A 153 -13.74 -1.20 -4.87
N PHE A 154 -12.91 -0.38 -4.25
CA PHE A 154 -11.99 0.49 -4.99
C PHE A 154 -11.05 -0.33 -5.88
N PHE A 155 -10.48 -1.39 -5.36
CA PHE A 155 -9.67 -2.31 -6.16
C PHE A 155 -10.47 -2.91 -7.32
N ALA A 156 -11.72 -3.34 -7.09
CA ALA A 156 -12.58 -3.87 -8.14
C ALA A 156 -12.86 -2.84 -9.25
N VAL A 157 -13.02 -1.55 -8.91
CA VAL A 157 -13.17 -0.48 -9.92
C VAL A 157 -11.92 -0.37 -10.79
N ILE A 158 -10.73 -0.43 -10.20
CA ILE A 158 -9.46 -0.43 -10.94
C ILE A 158 -9.40 -1.64 -11.88
N LEU A 159 -9.71 -2.85 -11.37
CA LEU A 159 -9.73 -4.08 -12.18
C LEU A 159 -10.73 -3.99 -13.34
N GLN A 160 -11.88 -3.36 -13.13
CA GLN A 160 -12.87 -3.15 -14.17
C GLN A 160 -12.32 -2.25 -15.29
N TYR A 161 -11.61 -1.17 -14.98
CA TYR A 161 -10.98 -0.32 -15.99
C TYR A 161 -9.86 -1.05 -16.74
N ILE A 162 -9.09 -1.90 -16.06
CA ILE A 162 -8.10 -2.77 -16.72
C ILE A 162 -8.82 -3.72 -17.70
N GLY A 163 -9.96 -4.30 -17.30
CA GLY A 163 -10.79 -5.13 -18.16
C GLY A 163 -11.33 -4.38 -19.39
N PHE A 164 -11.49 -3.07 -19.32
CA PHE A 164 -11.82 -2.21 -20.46
C PHE A 164 -10.60 -1.85 -21.34
N GLY A 165 -9.41 -2.37 -21.04
CA GLY A 165 -8.20 -2.17 -21.81
C GLY A 165 -7.33 -0.99 -21.39
N PHE A 166 -7.61 -0.34 -20.27
CA PHE A 166 -6.73 0.73 -19.74
C PHE A 166 -5.42 0.16 -19.21
N ALA A 167 -4.32 0.87 -19.44
CA ALA A 167 -3.06 0.60 -18.77
C ALA A 167 -3.22 0.79 -17.24
N LEU A 168 -2.40 0.11 -16.43
CA LEU A 168 -2.58 0.07 -14.98
C LEU A 168 -2.60 1.48 -14.34
N ASP A 169 -1.68 2.37 -14.73
CA ASP A 169 -1.62 3.73 -14.19
C ASP A 169 -2.84 4.58 -14.60
N GLU A 170 -3.36 4.39 -15.81
CA GLU A 170 -4.56 5.08 -16.25
C GLU A 170 -5.82 4.48 -15.63
N ALA A 171 -5.88 3.16 -15.44
CA ALA A 171 -6.98 2.50 -14.75
C ALA A 171 -7.14 3.02 -13.30
N VAL A 172 -6.02 3.20 -12.58
CA VAL A 172 -6.02 3.80 -11.24
C VAL A 172 -6.54 5.25 -11.30
N ALA A 173 -6.07 6.06 -12.25
CA ALA A 173 -6.51 7.45 -12.42
C ALA A 173 -8.00 7.53 -12.75
N GLN A 174 -8.49 6.71 -13.66
CA GLN A 174 -9.92 6.67 -14.05
C GLN A 174 -10.81 6.20 -12.89
N ALA A 175 -10.39 5.19 -12.14
CA ALA A 175 -11.11 4.75 -10.97
C ALA A 175 -11.31 5.89 -9.95
N VAL A 176 -10.26 6.68 -9.69
CA VAL A 176 -10.35 7.83 -8.78
C VAL A 176 -11.25 8.92 -9.36
N ARG A 177 -11.13 9.25 -10.64
CA ARG A 177 -12.01 10.26 -11.28
C ARG A 177 -13.47 9.86 -11.20
N GLU A 178 -13.77 8.58 -11.40
CA GLU A 178 -15.15 8.07 -11.32
C GLU A 178 -15.68 8.12 -9.89
N LEU A 179 -14.91 7.59 -8.94
CA LEU A 179 -15.31 7.55 -7.55
C LEU A 179 -15.50 8.94 -6.95
N ARG A 180 -14.68 9.91 -7.33
CA ARG A 180 -14.80 11.31 -6.87
C ARG A 180 -16.08 11.99 -7.25
N LYS A 181 -16.77 11.55 -8.32
CA LYS A 181 -18.07 12.11 -8.69
C LYS A 181 -19.11 11.94 -7.59
N SER A 182 -19.06 10.82 -6.88
CA SER A 182 -20.01 10.47 -5.82
C SER A 182 -19.43 10.55 -4.41
N TYR A 183 -18.09 10.46 -4.27
CA TYR A 183 -17.39 10.42 -3.00
C TYR A 183 -16.21 11.43 -2.99
N PRO A 184 -16.48 12.74 -3.18
CA PRO A 184 -15.43 13.73 -3.43
C PRO A 184 -14.50 13.97 -2.25
N LYS A 185 -14.97 13.73 -1.02
CA LYS A 185 -14.22 13.96 0.23
C LYS A 185 -13.48 12.73 0.72
N SER A 186 -13.50 11.63 -0.05
CA SER A 186 -12.82 10.39 0.32
C SER A 186 -11.31 10.46 0.11
N SER A 187 -10.56 9.61 0.80
CA SER A 187 -9.13 9.44 0.56
C SER A 187 -8.94 8.22 -0.34
N TYR A 188 -8.20 8.41 -1.42
CA TYR A 188 -7.85 7.38 -2.41
C TYR A 188 -6.35 7.08 -2.41
N ASN A 189 -5.65 7.41 -1.32
CA ASN A 189 -4.23 7.07 -1.19
C ASN A 189 -4.05 5.57 -1.29
N CYS A 190 -3.41 5.10 -2.35
CA CYS A 190 -3.27 3.68 -2.59
C CYS A 190 -1.93 3.33 -3.21
N MET A 191 -1.59 2.05 -3.11
CA MET A 191 -0.47 1.48 -3.83
C MET A 191 -0.93 0.16 -4.45
N ILE A 192 -0.50 -0.08 -5.69
CA ILE A 192 -0.82 -1.27 -6.46
C ILE A 192 0.41 -1.74 -7.21
N GLN A 193 0.62 -3.04 -7.26
CA GLN A 193 1.73 -3.61 -8.03
C GLN A 193 1.32 -4.86 -8.79
N SER A 194 1.97 -5.03 -9.94
CA SER A 194 2.12 -6.29 -10.65
C SER A 194 3.55 -6.81 -10.49
N GLN A 195 3.91 -7.89 -11.18
CA GLN A 195 5.32 -8.31 -11.27
C GLN A 195 6.23 -7.25 -11.90
N ASP A 196 5.70 -6.45 -12.81
CA ASP A 196 6.48 -5.56 -13.66
C ASP A 196 6.39 -4.09 -13.26
N GLN A 197 5.30 -3.70 -12.61
CA GLN A 197 4.98 -2.30 -12.37
C GLN A 197 4.49 -2.08 -10.95
N PHE A 198 4.88 -0.95 -10.39
CA PHE A 198 4.39 -0.42 -9.12
C PHE A 198 3.81 0.97 -9.32
N ILE A 199 2.72 1.25 -8.63
CA ILE A 199 2.08 2.55 -8.61
C ILE A 199 1.79 2.94 -7.17
N ALA A 200 2.13 4.17 -6.81
CA ALA A 200 1.70 4.82 -5.57
C ALA A 200 0.98 6.11 -5.91
N LEU A 201 -0.24 6.26 -5.44
CA LEU A 201 -1.08 7.43 -5.66
C LEU A 201 -1.38 8.15 -4.36
N CYS A 202 -1.08 9.45 -4.30
CA CYS A 202 -1.57 10.37 -3.30
C CYS A 202 -2.79 11.11 -3.85
N ALA A 203 -3.98 10.85 -3.30
CA ALA A 203 -5.23 11.43 -3.80
C ALA A 203 -6.26 11.56 -2.67
N ALA A 204 -6.01 12.51 -1.77
CA ALA A 204 -6.89 12.79 -0.65
C ALA A 204 -7.96 13.83 -1.03
N GLY A 205 -9.20 13.56 -0.70
CA GLY A 205 -10.31 14.51 -0.86
C GLY A 205 -10.48 15.46 0.33
N ARG A 206 -9.72 15.27 1.41
CA ARG A 206 -9.71 16.12 2.61
C ARG A 206 -8.27 16.51 2.94
N GLU A 207 -8.07 17.78 3.25
CA GLU A 207 -6.77 18.30 3.64
C GLU A 207 -6.42 17.98 5.10
N VAL A 208 -7.44 17.82 5.95
CA VAL A 208 -7.29 17.66 7.40
C VAL A 208 -7.57 16.22 7.82
N THR A 209 -6.72 15.70 8.68
CA THR A 209 -6.93 14.40 9.33
C THR A 209 -8.18 14.45 10.19
N SER A 210 -8.99 13.39 10.18
CA SER A 210 -10.22 13.33 10.95
C SER A 210 -9.94 13.38 12.46
N LYS A 211 -10.81 14.03 13.24
CA LYS A 211 -10.71 14.10 14.70
C LYS A 211 -10.54 12.73 15.34
N ARG A 212 -11.24 11.73 14.82
CA ARG A 212 -11.14 10.35 15.32
C ARG A 212 -9.72 9.78 15.21
N ILE A 213 -9.03 10.01 14.10
CA ILE A 213 -7.63 9.54 13.94
C ILE A 213 -6.75 10.28 14.96
N VAL A 214 -6.92 11.58 15.14
CA VAL A 214 -6.19 12.36 16.14
C VAL A 214 -6.43 11.78 17.54
N GLU A 215 -7.69 11.56 17.93
CA GLU A 215 -8.07 10.98 19.21
C GLU A 215 -7.46 9.57 19.44
N ILE A 216 -7.42 8.74 18.40
CA ILE A 216 -6.78 7.42 18.50
C ILE A 216 -5.28 7.58 18.76
N TYR A 217 -4.60 8.43 17.99
CA TYR A 217 -3.15 8.64 18.19
C TYR A 217 -2.83 9.28 19.54
N ASP A 218 -3.68 10.20 20.01
CA ASP A 218 -3.55 10.84 21.34
C ASP A 218 -3.61 9.83 22.49
N GLN A 219 -4.44 8.78 22.39
CA GLN A 219 -4.53 7.70 23.38
C GLN A 219 -3.19 6.96 23.56
N TYR A 220 -2.31 7.00 22.55
CA TYR A 220 -0.97 6.39 22.56
C TYR A 220 0.15 7.43 22.76
N GLY A 221 -0.21 8.70 23.09
CA GLY A 221 0.77 9.77 23.26
C GLY A 221 1.47 10.20 21.97
N ARG A 222 0.84 9.99 20.81
CA ARG A 222 1.39 10.27 19.47
C ARG A 222 0.49 11.18 18.63
N GLY A 223 -0.28 12.06 19.28
CA GLY A 223 -1.24 12.93 18.60
C GLY A 223 -0.62 13.86 17.56
N ASP A 224 0.62 14.30 17.79
CA ASP A 224 1.42 15.06 16.84
C ASP A 224 1.66 14.32 15.52
N GLN A 225 1.82 13.00 15.55
CA GLN A 225 2.04 12.16 14.37
C GLN A 225 0.74 11.91 13.57
N ALA A 226 -0.43 12.16 14.13
CA ALA A 226 -1.71 11.98 13.48
C ALA A 226 -1.86 12.84 12.21
N HIS A 227 -1.20 14.00 12.16
CA HIS A 227 -1.24 14.89 10.99
C HIS A 227 -0.58 14.27 9.76
N ASP A 228 0.42 13.39 9.96
CA ASP A 228 1.12 12.70 8.89
C ASP A 228 0.44 11.40 8.42
N TYR A 229 -0.67 11.00 9.04
CA TYR A 229 -1.37 9.75 8.75
C TYR A 229 -1.69 9.54 7.26
N ARG A 230 -1.97 10.60 6.52
CA ARG A 230 -2.30 10.56 5.08
C ARG A 230 -1.24 11.21 4.19
N VAL A 231 -0.18 11.75 4.77
CA VAL A 231 0.92 12.31 4.00
C VAL A 231 1.72 11.15 3.41
N MET A 232 1.92 11.17 2.11
CA MET A 232 2.79 10.21 1.43
C MET A 232 4.10 10.90 1.07
N ARG A 233 5.21 10.22 1.34
CA ARG A 233 6.56 10.65 0.95
C ARG A 233 7.24 9.54 0.20
N TYR A 234 8.18 9.90 -0.65
CA TYR A 234 9.01 8.94 -1.35
C TYR A 234 10.49 9.30 -1.23
N ARG A 235 11.32 8.30 -1.34
CA ARG A 235 12.77 8.43 -1.40
C ARG A 235 13.29 7.60 -2.57
N THR A 236 14.18 8.20 -3.37
CA THR A 236 14.89 7.52 -4.44
C THR A 236 16.03 6.67 -3.88
N LEU A 237 16.29 5.54 -4.48
CA LEU A 237 17.34 4.59 -4.12
C LEU A 237 18.35 4.48 -5.24
N GLY A 238 19.65 4.38 -4.89
CA GLY A 238 20.72 4.07 -5.83
C GLY A 238 21.02 5.14 -6.87
N GLU A 239 20.70 6.41 -6.61
CA GLU A 239 20.96 7.50 -7.55
C GLU A 239 22.32 8.17 -7.36
N SER A 240 22.88 8.17 -6.15
CA SER A 240 24.18 8.79 -5.92
C SER A 240 25.32 7.97 -6.54
N GLU A 241 26.42 8.64 -6.94
CA GLU A 241 27.61 7.94 -7.43
C GLU A 241 28.17 6.96 -6.37
N ALA A 242 28.07 7.33 -5.09
CA ALA A 242 28.49 6.47 -3.98
C ALA A 242 27.59 5.21 -3.88
N ASP A 243 26.28 5.35 -4.05
CA ASP A 243 25.35 4.22 -4.05
C ASP A 243 25.58 3.29 -5.24
N GLN A 244 25.85 3.86 -6.40
CA GLN A 244 26.17 3.09 -7.61
C GLN A 244 27.50 2.35 -7.47
N ALA A 245 28.53 2.99 -6.90
CA ALA A 245 29.81 2.37 -6.59
C ALA A 245 29.70 1.26 -5.54
N ALA A 246 28.77 1.40 -4.59
CA ALA A 246 28.46 0.40 -3.59
C ALA A 246 27.51 -0.70 -4.09
N GLY A 247 27.07 -0.65 -5.36
CA GLY A 247 26.15 -1.62 -5.94
C GLY A 247 24.72 -1.55 -5.35
N GLN A 248 24.35 -0.39 -4.79
CA GLN A 248 23.02 -0.19 -4.22
C GLN A 248 21.92 -0.34 -5.30
N PRO A 249 20.81 -0.97 -4.96
CA PRO A 249 19.72 -1.18 -5.89
C PRO A 249 19.05 0.16 -6.29
N LYS A 250 18.70 0.29 -7.56
CA LYS A 250 17.89 1.42 -8.04
C LYS A 250 16.42 1.21 -7.75
N GLY A 251 15.72 2.28 -7.39
CA GLY A 251 14.28 2.21 -7.18
C GLY A 251 13.69 3.38 -6.41
N VAL A 252 12.51 3.18 -5.90
CA VAL A 252 11.81 4.16 -5.08
C VAL A 252 11.11 3.48 -3.90
N VAL A 253 11.21 4.08 -2.73
CA VAL A 253 10.39 3.73 -1.57
C VAL A 253 9.32 4.78 -1.38
N VAL A 254 8.09 4.36 -1.15
CA VAL A 254 6.97 5.25 -0.81
C VAL A 254 6.38 4.83 0.52
N ALA A 255 6.20 5.77 1.43
CA ALA A 255 5.62 5.52 2.74
C ALA A 255 4.64 6.62 3.14
N SER A 256 3.61 6.28 3.93
CA SER A 256 2.70 7.27 4.50
C SER A 256 3.06 7.65 5.92
N SER A 257 3.45 6.71 6.76
CA SER A 257 3.79 6.97 8.17
C SER A 257 4.49 5.75 8.78
N GLY A 258 4.98 5.90 10.01
CA GLY A 258 5.47 4.80 10.83
C GLY A 258 6.94 4.91 11.22
N PHE A 259 7.68 5.82 10.61
CA PHE A 259 9.07 6.13 10.93
C PHE A 259 9.43 7.52 10.41
N ASP A 260 10.55 8.06 10.84
CA ASP A 260 11.00 9.39 10.42
C ASP A 260 11.29 9.44 8.92
N GLN A 261 10.78 10.49 8.26
CA GLN A 261 10.87 10.73 6.83
C GLN A 261 11.30 12.18 6.59
N CYS A 262 12.53 12.49 7.02
CA CYS A 262 13.09 13.83 6.95
C CYS A 262 13.57 14.15 5.52
N ALA A 263 13.50 15.42 5.14
CA ALA A 263 14.01 15.87 3.84
C ALA A 263 15.54 15.70 3.74
N GLU A 264 16.24 15.81 4.86
CA GLU A 264 17.68 15.61 4.97
C GLU A 264 18.10 14.17 4.62
N ASP A 265 17.21 13.20 4.85
CA ASP A 265 17.38 11.79 4.49
C ASP A 265 16.90 11.47 3.07
N GLY A 266 16.62 12.49 2.26
CA GLY A 266 16.19 12.37 0.86
C GLY A 266 14.69 12.07 0.68
N TRP A 267 13.87 12.20 1.73
CA TRP A 267 12.43 12.05 1.59
C TRP A 267 11.78 13.28 0.98
N THR A 268 10.98 13.06 -0.05
CA THR A 268 10.21 14.08 -0.76
C THR A 268 8.72 13.82 -0.60
N ARG A 269 7.93 14.86 -0.35
CA ARG A 269 6.48 14.74 -0.29
C ARG A 269 5.92 14.43 -1.68
N LEU A 270 5.03 13.45 -1.75
CA LEU A 270 4.18 13.21 -2.91
C LEU A 270 2.94 14.10 -2.77
N GLU A 271 2.79 15.04 -3.69
CA GLU A 271 1.71 16.02 -3.63
C GLU A 271 0.34 15.39 -3.93
N ASN A 272 -0.72 16.05 -3.50
CA ASN A 272 -2.08 15.58 -3.76
C ASN A 272 -2.34 15.52 -5.28
N ASN A 273 -2.97 14.45 -5.74
CA ASN A 273 -3.20 14.14 -7.15
C ASN A 273 -1.91 13.80 -7.95
N GLN A 274 -0.84 13.45 -7.27
CA GLN A 274 0.35 12.91 -7.89
C GLN A 274 0.44 11.39 -7.73
N MET A 275 1.00 10.78 -8.75
CA MET A 275 1.21 9.34 -8.86
C MET A 275 2.66 9.05 -9.21
N ILE A 276 3.27 8.12 -8.49
CA ILE A 276 4.51 7.46 -8.90
C ILE A 276 4.16 6.26 -9.75
N VAL A 277 4.82 6.12 -10.89
CA VAL A 277 4.75 4.94 -11.75
C VAL A 277 6.16 4.41 -11.92
N ALA A 278 6.41 3.21 -11.45
CA ALA A 278 7.75 2.63 -11.40
C ALA A 278 7.79 1.21 -11.96
N SER A 279 8.96 0.81 -12.42
CA SER A 279 9.22 -0.53 -12.97
C SER A 279 9.88 -1.43 -11.93
N ASN A 280 9.22 -2.55 -11.59
CA ASN A 280 9.80 -3.58 -10.73
C ASN A 280 10.96 -4.35 -11.39
N ARG A 281 11.17 -4.17 -12.71
CA ARG A 281 12.27 -4.80 -13.44
C ARG A 281 13.54 -3.97 -13.43
N THR A 282 13.41 -2.63 -13.53
CA THR A 282 14.54 -1.72 -13.73
C THR A 282 14.77 -0.75 -12.58
N GLY A 283 13.80 -0.58 -11.68
CA GLY A 283 13.80 0.45 -10.65
C GLY A 283 13.55 1.87 -11.17
N ALA A 284 13.44 2.06 -12.49
CA ALA A 284 13.13 3.37 -13.05
C ALA A 284 11.70 3.80 -12.69
N PHE A 285 11.52 5.08 -12.37
CA PHE A 285 10.21 5.63 -12.04
C PHE A 285 10.02 7.04 -12.59
N ARG A 286 8.78 7.47 -12.63
CA ARG A 286 8.38 8.85 -12.93
C ARG A 286 7.25 9.28 -11.98
N VAL A 287 7.17 10.58 -11.73
CA VAL A 287 6.04 11.22 -11.05
C VAL A 287 5.16 11.89 -12.11
N ARG A 288 3.84 11.71 -12.01
CA ARG A 288 2.87 12.39 -12.86
C ARG A 288 1.62 12.80 -12.07
N SER A 289 0.87 13.78 -12.58
CA SER A 289 -0.47 14.13 -12.08
C SER A 289 -1.55 13.22 -12.67
N ILE A 290 -2.69 13.07 -11.95
CA ILE A 290 -3.89 12.32 -12.40
C ILE A 290 -5.01 13.25 -12.84
#